data_53c086c5b7b6b4b38c088d8c2ce66b06
#
_entry.id   53c086c5b7b6b4b38c088d8c2ce66b06
#
_cell.length_a   1.000
_cell.length_b   1.000
_cell.length_c   1.000
_cell.angle_alpha   90.00
_cell.angle_beta   90.00
_cell.angle_gamma   90.00
#
_symmetry.space_group_name_H-M   'P 1'
#
loop_
_entity.id
_entity.type
_entity.pdbx_description
1 polymer ?
#
loop_
_entity_poly.entity_id
_entity_poly.type
_entity_poly.pdbx_seq_one_letter_code
_entity_poly.pdbx_strand_id
1 'polypeptide(L)'
;CHIYLNIKGREPHGIVDPKDQYQVEQDIIDKLYAYRDPKTGRRLITLALRNKEGMLLGASGPEFGDIVYWTEEGFHRVHGDSLSTMTGEFHTSVSPIFIACGPNIKPGYTDRVIREVDVAPTISELLDIRKPAQCEGAPVYQILEQEF
;
A
#
# COMPACT_ATOMS: atom_id res chain seq x y z
N CYS A 1 5.55 -4.26 0.35
CA CYS A 1 6.73 -4.69 1.12
C CYS A 1 7.93 -3.84 0.77
N HIS A 2 8.89 -3.79 1.71
CA HIS A 2 10.07 -2.93 1.58
C HIS A 2 11.33 -3.76 1.76
N ILE A 3 12.37 -3.44 0.99
CA ILE A 3 13.73 -3.96 1.16
C ILE A 3 14.63 -2.76 1.40
N TYR A 4 15.40 -2.80 2.46
CA TYR A 4 16.39 -1.79 2.82
C TYR A 4 17.77 -2.34 2.56
N LEU A 5 18.59 -1.61 1.81
CA LEU A 5 19.98 -1.95 1.57
C LEU A 5 20.85 -1.43 2.72
N ASN A 6 21.84 -2.21 3.10
CA ASN A 6 22.79 -1.83 4.12
C ASN A 6 23.93 -0.98 3.50
N ILE A 7 23.65 0.31 3.28
CA ILE A 7 24.52 1.22 2.50
C ILE A 7 25.57 1.86 3.39
N LYS A 8 26.82 1.87 2.95
CA LYS A 8 27.92 2.59 3.60
C LYS A 8 27.62 4.08 3.69
N GLY A 9 27.83 4.64 4.87
CA GLY A 9 27.58 6.06 5.15
C GLY A 9 26.14 6.42 5.47
N ARG A 10 25.17 5.55 5.15
CA ARG A 10 23.78 5.66 5.62
C ARG A 10 23.54 4.79 6.85
N GLU A 11 24.01 3.56 6.80
CA GLU A 11 23.83 2.61 7.90
C GLU A 11 25.11 2.50 8.73
N PRO A 12 25.03 2.29 10.07
CA PRO A 12 26.19 2.21 10.97
C PRO A 12 27.23 1.15 10.55
N HIS A 13 26.77 0.05 9.97
CA HIS A 13 27.60 -1.06 9.50
C HIS A 13 27.35 -1.36 8.03
N GLY A 14 27.20 -0.31 7.22
CA GLY A 14 26.93 -0.43 5.79
C GLY A 14 27.99 -1.22 5.05
N ILE A 15 27.55 -2.11 4.17
CA ILE A 15 28.42 -2.96 3.34
C ILE A 15 28.33 -2.65 1.86
N VAL A 16 27.18 -2.14 1.39
CA VAL A 16 26.96 -1.76 -0.01
C VAL A 16 27.59 -0.40 -0.26
N ASP A 17 28.49 -0.31 -1.21
CA ASP A 17 29.05 0.97 -1.63
C ASP A 17 27.96 1.78 -2.37
N PRO A 18 27.82 3.09 -2.08
CA PRO A 18 26.80 3.92 -2.77
C PRO A 18 26.89 3.89 -4.28
N LYS A 19 28.08 3.76 -4.87
CA LYS A 19 28.27 3.64 -6.31
C LYS A 19 27.67 2.37 -6.92
N ASP A 20 27.57 1.30 -6.10
CA ASP A 20 27.08 -0.02 -6.53
C ASP A 20 25.58 -0.20 -6.20
N GLN A 21 24.97 0.77 -5.51
CA GLN A 21 23.58 0.69 -5.05
C GLN A 21 22.61 0.33 -6.19
N TYR A 22 22.70 1.04 -7.32
CA TYR A 22 21.78 0.83 -8.44
C TYR A 22 21.88 -0.60 -9.00
N GLN A 23 23.09 -1.16 -9.10
CA GLN A 23 23.30 -2.51 -9.60
C GLN A 23 22.75 -3.54 -8.60
N VAL A 24 23.00 -3.35 -7.30
CA VAL A 24 22.46 -4.22 -6.25
C VAL A 24 20.92 -4.21 -6.23
N GLU A 25 20.32 -3.04 -6.39
CA GLU A 25 18.86 -2.91 -6.51
C GLU A 25 18.34 -3.68 -7.73
N GLN A 26 19.03 -3.55 -8.89
CA GLN A 26 18.65 -4.26 -10.11
C GLN A 26 18.72 -5.78 -9.92
N ASP A 27 19.81 -6.26 -9.35
CA ASP A 27 20.01 -7.70 -9.11
C ASP A 27 18.94 -8.28 -8.19
N ILE A 28 18.50 -7.51 -7.18
CA ILE A 28 17.41 -7.90 -6.29
C ILE A 28 16.07 -7.91 -7.04
N ILE A 29 15.77 -6.88 -7.81
CA ILE A 29 14.54 -6.79 -8.59
C ILE A 29 14.45 -7.95 -9.59
N ASP A 30 15.54 -8.28 -10.28
CA ASP A 30 15.58 -9.39 -11.22
C ASP A 30 15.32 -10.73 -10.52
N LYS A 31 15.90 -10.95 -9.34
CA LYS A 31 15.63 -12.13 -8.53
C LYS A 31 14.19 -12.20 -8.04
N LEU A 32 13.62 -11.08 -7.62
CA LEU A 32 12.20 -11.00 -7.24
C LEU A 32 11.30 -11.41 -8.41
N TYR A 33 11.53 -10.89 -9.59
CA TYR A 33 10.74 -11.25 -10.78
C TYR A 33 10.99 -12.68 -11.26
N ALA A 34 12.18 -13.24 -11.06
CA ALA A 34 12.49 -14.61 -11.41
C ALA A 34 11.91 -15.64 -10.44
N TYR A 35 11.61 -15.23 -9.20
CA TYR A 35 11.13 -16.15 -8.18
C TYR A 35 9.77 -16.73 -8.53
N ARG A 36 9.63 -18.03 -8.29
CA ARG A 36 8.38 -18.80 -8.48
C ARG A 36 8.07 -19.57 -7.22
N ASP A 37 6.79 -19.64 -6.92
CA ASP A 37 6.33 -20.53 -5.85
C ASP A 37 6.74 -21.99 -6.15
N PRO A 38 7.51 -22.64 -5.28
CA PRO A 38 8.02 -23.99 -5.54
C PRO A 38 6.94 -25.05 -5.64
N LYS A 39 5.74 -24.80 -5.10
CA LYS A 39 4.63 -25.76 -5.15
C LYS A 39 3.80 -25.63 -6.42
N THR A 40 3.57 -24.41 -6.86
CA THR A 40 2.62 -24.13 -7.94
C THR A 40 3.28 -23.63 -9.22
N GLY A 41 4.55 -23.24 -9.17
CA GLY A 41 5.26 -22.60 -10.29
C GLY A 41 4.79 -21.16 -10.60
N ARG A 42 3.81 -20.65 -9.86
CA ARG A 42 3.26 -19.31 -10.07
C ARG A 42 4.28 -18.23 -9.75
N ARG A 43 4.20 -17.12 -10.47
CA ARG A 43 4.95 -15.90 -10.16
C ARG A 43 4.48 -15.35 -8.81
N LEU A 44 5.42 -14.93 -7.96
CA LEU A 44 5.11 -14.39 -6.64
C LEU A 44 4.98 -12.86 -6.66
N ILE A 45 5.79 -12.19 -7.46
CA ILE A 45 5.90 -10.72 -7.45
C ILE A 45 5.19 -10.12 -8.65
N THR A 46 4.21 -9.25 -8.38
CA THR A 46 3.50 -8.48 -9.41
C THR A 46 4.34 -7.31 -9.88
N LEU A 47 4.89 -6.55 -8.94
CA LEU A 47 5.61 -5.31 -9.21
C LEU A 47 6.73 -5.13 -8.18
N ALA A 48 7.90 -4.73 -8.64
CA ALA A 48 9.01 -4.31 -7.80
C ALA A 48 9.63 -3.05 -8.41
N LEU A 49 9.78 -2.02 -7.59
CA LEU A 49 10.24 -0.68 -7.99
C LEU A 49 11.33 -0.21 -7.04
N ARG A 50 12.28 0.55 -7.55
CA ARG A 50 13.15 1.36 -6.69
C ARG A 50 12.34 2.44 -5.99
N ASN A 51 12.81 2.90 -4.85
CA ASN A 51 12.15 3.94 -4.05
C ASN A 51 11.68 5.13 -4.92
N LYS A 52 12.58 5.73 -5.68
CA LYS A 52 12.26 6.89 -6.54
C LYS A 52 11.25 6.60 -7.64
N GLU A 53 11.20 5.37 -8.13
CA GLU A 53 10.24 4.95 -9.16
C GLU A 53 8.84 4.74 -8.58
N GLY A 54 8.78 4.42 -7.28
CA GLY A 54 7.54 4.26 -6.53
C GLY A 54 6.75 5.55 -6.31
N MET A 55 7.32 6.70 -6.63
CA MET A 55 6.70 8.03 -6.44
C MET A 55 5.33 8.14 -7.11
N LEU A 56 5.17 7.58 -8.30
CA LEU A 56 3.89 7.60 -9.03
C LEU A 56 2.78 6.81 -8.32
N LEU A 57 3.16 5.92 -7.42
CA LEU A 57 2.23 5.10 -6.62
C LEU A 57 2.13 5.58 -5.16
N GLY A 58 2.71 6.74 -4.83
CA GLY A 58 2.78 7.24 -3.47
C GLY A 58 3.67 6.41 -2.54
N ALA A 59 4.55 5.56 -3.10
CA ALA A 59 5.40 4.62 -2.37
C ALA A 59 6.88 5.00 -2.48
N SER A 60 7.21 6.24 -2.13
CA SER A 60 8.54 6.84 -2.25
C SER A 60 8.83 7.75 -1.06
N GLY A 61 10.10 8.01 -0.81
CA GLY A 61 10.56 8.91 0.25
C GLY A 61 11.41 8.21 1.31
N PRO A 62 11.87 8.94 2.33
CA PRO A 62 12.81 8.42 3.34
C PRO A 62 12.22 7.31 4.23
N GLU A 63 10.89 7.27 4.34
CA GLU A 63 10.17 6.26 5.14
C GLU A 63 10.02 4.92 4.40
N PHE A 64 10.28 4.90 3.09
CA PHE A 64 10.17 3.71 2.26
C PHE A 64 11.52 3.04 2.05
N GLY A 65 11.51 1.72 1.85
CA GLY A 65 12.73 0.96 1.51
C GLY A 65 13.36 1.39 0.19
N ASP A 66 14.58 0.97 -0.05
CA ASP A 66 15.28 1.20 -1.33
C ASP A 66 14.55 0.53 -2.49
N ILE A 67 13.91 -0.61 -2.21
CA ILE A 67 13.01 -1.30 -3.14
C ILE A 67 11.66 -1.50 -2.47
N VAL A 68 10.59 -1.21 -3.20
CA VAL A 68 9.21 -1.47 -2.79
C VAL A 68 8.63 -2.51 -3.75
N TYR A 69 7.96 -3.53 -3.21
CA TYR A 69 7.38 -4.57 -4.04
C TYR A 69 6.00 -5.03 -3.57
N TRP A 70 5.23 -5.57 -4.52
CA TRP A 70 3.91 -6.13 -4.33
C TRP A 70 3.87 -7.58 -4.80
N THR A 71 3.13 -8.39 -4.06
CA THR A 71 2.93 -9.80 -4.40
C THR A 71 1.70 -9.96 -5.29
N GLU A 72 1.68 -11.05 -6.07
CA GLU A 72 0.51 -11.50 -6.82
C GLU A 72 -0.66 -11.81 -5.89
N GLU A 73 -1.86 -11.70 -6.42
CA GLU A 73 -3.09 -12.08 -5.72
C GLU A 73 -3.03 -13.55 -5.28
N GLY A 74 -3.46 -13.77 -4.03
CA GLY A 74 -3.41 -15.10 -3.41
C GLY A 74 -2.10 -15.42 -2.71
N PHE A 75 -1.08 -14.56 -2.80
CA PHE A 75 0.12 -14.65 -1.98
C PHE A 75 0.05 -13.65 -0.84
N HIS A 76 0.03 -14.17 0.37
CA HIS A 76 -0.11 -13.35 1.56
C HIS A 76 1.18 -12.76 2.07
N ARG A 77 1.02 -11.54 2.57
CA ARG A 77 1.89 -11.03 3.62
C ARG A 77 1.17 -11.17 4.95
N VAL A 78 1.82 -11.76 5.91
CA VAL A 78 1.29 -11.80 7.27
C VAL A 78 1.18 -10.37 7.78
N HIS A 79 -0.03 -9.96 8.09
CA HIS A 79 -0.29 -8.69 8.77
C HIS A 79 -0.97 -9.02 10.10
N GLY A 80 -0.15 -9.44 11.08
CA GLY A 80 -0.63 -9.97 12.33
C GLY A 80 -1.22 -11.39 12.22
N ASP A 81 -1.90 -11.83 13.24
CA ASP A 81 -2.54 -13.15 13.34
C ASP A 81 -3.90 -13.21 12.64
N SER A 82 -4.10 -12.42 11.61
CA SER A 82 -5.36 -12.38 10.90
C SER A 82 -5.63 -13.70 10.17
N LEU A 83 -6.76 -14.30 10.42
CA LEU A 83 -7.22 -15.50 9.72
C LEU A 83 -7.41 -15.26 8.21
N SER A 84 -7.54 -14.02 7.79
CA SER A 84 -7.60 -13.64 6.37
C SER A 84 -6.31 -13.93 5.62
N THR A 85 -5.22 -14.22 6.33
CA THR A 85 -3.94 -14.61 5.76
C THR A 85 -3.83 -16.11 5.52
N MET A 86 -4.84 -16.87 5.86
CA MET A 86 -4.83 -18.31 5.57
C MET A 86 -5.02 -18.51 4.07
N THR A 87 -3.92 -18.80 3.52
CA THR A 87 -3.58 -19.33 2.21
C THR A 87 -4.72 -19.82 1.34
N GLY A 88 -4.95 -19.12 0.25
CA GLY A 88 -5.47 -19.73 -1.00
C GLY A 88 -6.94 -20.08 -1.06
N GLU A 89 -7.65 -20.12 0.05
CA GLU A 89 -9.08 -20.43 0.07
C GLU A 89 -9.98 -19.21 -0.05
N PHE A 90 -9.43 -18.03 0.24
CA PHE A 90 -10.16 -16.77 0.13
C PHE A 90 -9.39 -15.83 -0.78
N HIS A 91 -10.05 -15.34 -1.80
CA HIS A 91 -9.53 -14.24 -2.60
C HIS A 91 -9.34 -13.03 -1.67
N THR A 92 -8.09 -12.67 -1.38
CA THR A 92 -7.80 -11.45 -0.65
C THR A 92 -8.10 -10.27 -1.55
N SER A 93 -9.14 -9.56 -1.21
CA SER A 93 -9.50 -8.34 -1.90
C SER A 93 -8.62 -7.19 -1.42
N VAL A 94 -8.17 -6.37 -2.35
CA VAL A 94 -7.62 -5.03 -2.07
C VAL A 94 -8.74 -4.00 -1.84
N SER A 95 -9.98 -4.46 -1.84
CA SER A 95 -11.19 -3.65 -1.61
C SER A 95 -11.81 -4.01 -0.27
N PRO A 96 -11.31 -3.45 0.85
CA PRO A 96 -11.89 -3.68 2.16
C PRO A 96 -13.29 -3.08 2.25
N ILE A 97 -14.06 -3.55 3.23
CA ILE A 97 -15.36 -2.97 3.54
C ILE A 97 -15.19 -1.60 4.20
N PHE A 98 -16.04 -0.65 3.82
CA PHE A 98 -16.17 0.63 4.49
C PHE A 98 -17.53 0.70 5.20
N ILE A 99 -17.52 0.95 6.52
CA ILE A 99 -18.72 1.11 7.34
C ILE A 99 -18.60 2.41 8.10
N ALA A 100 -19.63 3.24 8.03
CA ALA A 100 -19.71 4.48 8.78
C ALA A 100 -21.09 4.61 9.44
N CYS A 101 -21.12 5.12 10.68
CA CYS A 101 -22.36 5.46 11.38
C CYS A 101 -22.11 6.63 12.33
N GLY A 102 -23.13 7.42 12.57
CA GLY A 102 -23.07 8.56 13.49
C GLY A 102 -23.94 9.72 13.01
N PRO A 103 -23.88 10.87 13.74
CA PRO A 103 -24.56 12.09 13.31
C PRO A 103 -24.13 12.49 11.90
N ASN A 104 -25.07 13.03 11.12
CA ASN A 104 -24.89 13.48 9.74
C ASN A 104 -24.53 12.37 8.72
N ILE A 105 -24.68 11.10 9.09
CA ILE A 105 -24.49 9.97 8.17
C ILE A 105 -25.83 9.36 7.83
N LYS A 106 -26.16 9.32 6.54
CA LYS A 106 -27.40 8.70 6.06
C LYS A 106 -27.42 7.22 6.37
N PRO A 107 -28.54 6.67 6.90
CA PRO A 107 -28.74 5.24 6.90
C PRO A 107 -28.92 4.73 5.46
N GLY A 108 -28.22 3.68 5.12
CA GLY A 108 -28.33 3.11 3.79
C GLY A 108 -27.15 2.25 3.39
N TYR A 109 -27.12 1.91 2.11
CA TYR A 109 -26.10 1.11 1.49
C TYR A 109 -25.75 1.75 0.14
N THR A 110 -24.47 1.71 -0.21
CA THR A 110 -23.99 2.07 -1.54
C THR A 110 -22.98 1.03 -2.01
N ASP A 111 -23.03 0.69 -3.28
CA ASP A 111 -22.09 -0.18 -3.98
C ASP A 111 -20.97 0.61 -4.67
N ARG A 112 -20.96 1.93 -4.50
CA ARG A 112 -19.90 2.77 -5.03
C ARG A 112 -18.57 2.46 -4.34
N VAL A 113 -17.55 2.21 -5.15
CA VAL A 113 -16.17 2.08 -4.67
C VAL A 113 -15.66 3.46 -4.27
N ILE A 114 -15.15 3.55 -3.04
CA ILE A 114 -14.42 4.72 -2.53
C ILE A 114 -12.94 4.37 -2.41
N ARG A 115 -12.08 5.38 -2.42
CA ARG A 115 -10.64 5.18 -2.23
C ARG A 115 -10.28 5.41 -0.77
N GLU A 116 -9.23 4.76 -0.29
CA GLU A 116 -8.73 4.96 1.08
C GLU A 116 -8.39 6.43 1.35
N VAL A 117 -7.87 7.14 0.36
CA VAL A 117 -7.56 8.59 0.44
C VAL A 117 -8.79 9.48 0.63
N ASP A 118 -10.00 8.96 0.39
CA ASP A 118 -11.26 9.70 0.56
C ASP A 118 -11.73 9.71 2.03
N VAL A 119 -11.16 8.86 2.89
CA VAL A 119 -11.56 8.74 4.31
C VAL A 119 -11.21 10.00 5.10
N ALA A 120 -9.98 10.49 5.00
CA ALA A 120 -9.53 11.68 5.73
C ALA A 120 -10.35 12.94 5.40
N PRO A 121 -10.60 13.29 4.13
CA PRO A 121 -11.45 14.43 3.81
C PRO A 121 -12.91 14.23 4.21
N THR A 122 -13.42 13.00 4.22
CA THR A 122 -14.77 12.69 4.73
C THR A 122 -14.88 12.97 6.22
N ILE A 123 -13.90 12.58 7.01
CA ILE A 123 -13.83 12.88 8.45
C ILE A 123 -13.73 14.40 8.67
N SER A 124 -12.93 15.09 7.88
CA SER A 124 -12.80 16.55 7.98
C SER A 124 -14.12 17.25 7.71
N GLU A 125 -14.89 16.80 6.74
CA GLU A 125 -16.22 17.33 6.40
C GLU A 125 -17.22 17.08 7.54
N LEU A 126 -17.26 15.86 8.07
CA LEU A 126 -18.13 15.49 9.20
C LEU A 126 -17.86 16.30 10.48
N LEU A 127 -16.62 16.69 10.70
CA LEU A 127 -16.18 17.45 11.88
C LEU A 127 -16.15 18.96 11.64
N ASP A 128 -16.49 19.44 10.46
CA ASP A 128 -16.37 20.83 10.04
C ASP A 128 -14.98 21.44 10.34
N ILE A 129 -13.95 20.67 10.00
CA ILE A 129 -12.54 21.09 10.16
C ILE A 129 -11.82 21.16 8.83
N ARG A 130 -10.72 21.92 8.81
CA ARG A 130 -9.89 22.03 7.62
C ARG A 130 -9.32 20.66 7.21
N LYS A 131 -9.42 20.33 5.93
CA LYS A 131 -8.79 19.14 5.34
C LYS A 131 -7.27 19.19 5.50
N PRO A 132 -6.61 18.04 5.70
CA PRO A 132 -5.15 17.96 5.71
C PRO A 132 -4.56 18.57 4.43
N ALA A 133 -3.45 19.31 4.55
CA ALA A 133 -2.85 20.01 3.41
C ALA A 133 -2.39 19.07 2.28
N GLN A 134 -2.06 17.81 2.62
CA GLN A 134 -1.60 16.80 1.68
C GLN A 134 -2.72 15.83 1.26
N CYS A 135 -3.98 16.20 1.51
CA CYS A 135 -5.13 15.38 1.19
C CYS A 135 -5.42 15.40 -0.32
N GLU A 136 -5.35 14.25 -0.96
CA GLU A 136 -5.61 14.07 -2.40
C GLU A 136 -7.02 13.53 -2.69
N GLY A 137 -7.73 13.09 -1.66
CA GLY A 137 -9.08 12.54 -1.78
C GLY A 137 -10.18 13.59 -1.76
N ALA A 138 -11.41 13.14 -1.96
CA ALA A 138 -12.62 13.94 -1.83
C ALA A 138 -13.55 13.32 -0.79
N PRO A 139 -14.36 14.13 -0.06
CA PRO A 139 -15.36 13.58 0.85
C PRO A 139 -16.32 12.65 0.14
N VAL A 140 -16.74 11.62 0.83
CA VAL A 140 -17.75 10.68 0.36
C VAL A 140 -19.14 11.29 0.62
N TYR A 141 -19.50 12.31 -0.14
CA TYR A 141 -20.75 13.08 0.05
C TYR A 141 -22.01 12.21 0.02
N GLN A 142 -21.97 11.06 -0.64
CA GLN A 142 -23.11 10.16 -0.76
C GLN A 142 -23.61 9.59 0.56
N ILE A 143 -22.73 9.54 1.57
CA ILE A 143 -23.09 9.06 2.91
C ILE A 143 -23.55 10.19 3.85
N LEU A 144 -23.43 11.45 3.45
CA LEU A 144 -23.75 12.59 4.28
C LEU A 144 -25.24 12.95 4.16
N GLU A 145 -25.85 13.35 5.30
CA GLU A 145 -27.24 13.78 5.34
C GLU A 145 -27.48 15.12 4.64
N GLN A 146 -26.49 16.02 4.69
CA GLN A 146 -26.57 17.32 4.01
C GLN A 146 -26.41 17.13 2.49
N GLU A 147 -27.33 17.73 1.74
CA GLU A 147 -27.19 17.91 0.31
C GLU A 147 -26.31 19.16 0.07
N PHE A 148 -25.25 19.00 -0.71
CA PHE A 148 -24.31 20.06 -1.08
C PHE A 148 -24.59 20.54 -2.51
#